data_1165a76141ecf11151359ae84b10f686
#
_entry.id   1165a76141ecf11151359ae84b10f686
#
_cell.length_a   1.000
_cell.length_b   1.000
_cell.length_c   1.000
_cell.angle_alpha   90.00
_cell.angle_beta   90.00
_cell.angle_gamma   90.00
#
_symmetry.space_group_name_H-M   'P 1'
#
loop_
_entity.id
_entity.type
_entity.pdbx_description
1 polymer ?
#
loop_
_entity_poly.entity_id
_entity_poly.type
_entity_poly.pdbx_seq_one_letter_code
_entity_poly.pdbx_strand_id
1 'polypeptide(L)'
;MNKTVKPRICADERRLLIRVHLRKCAALLFLCVCIAATYQELHAQTPPQPERHSYKIDLKVDFDNLTYTGAERVRWINRGEKPTSVVYFHLYPNLRTGDQSFTTSATPTESDEPRIDIVEVRSGTDDALLFSSLDDQGTTLRINLREPVAPEATTEVVIKFKGSVPEIDRDETSLTTHVVKQVSAALQSERELRRARDINFRCRGVMLLGAAYPVLAVHDGDDWRRKVEPSVGDFVFNEAADYEVTVAINQGVEVFTSGTESGPRNEKTGQTFTASAVRDFAILAGRGLRSEHTEVQGINVRSIYLAEHERVGKRTLTVAANALRVFTTLFGPLPFKTISIAEAPLVAGLGSCEFSGMNIIASAYFVDFDSPAVRNLPEIIREQRPSVEESLEWAVAHLVAHQWWGAAVGNDPAREPLLDEALSCWSALLYYRQTYGEEKAAAVLDAQVRGVYRLYRTFGGDDMDANRPSRDYRNTFQYAAIVSAKGALMFVDLQKTLGEDKIFAALRNYYQANLYEIAQLEDLRIALIAEAPVEQRRMVGRTFTRWLTGKRGDEDIAPPDSELAATLGLPSKQTPQKSGGDKNAFGALAKVGKFSWEQVTRIR
;
A
#
# COMPACT_ATOMS: atom_id res chain seq x y z
N MET A 1 80.21 -39.91 -33.64
CA MET A 1 79.15 -39.82 -34.66
C MET A 1 78.04 -40.78 -34.28
N ASN A 2 77.01 -40.31 -33.56
CA ASN A 2 75.83 -41.13 -33.30
C ASN A 2 74.60 -40.33 -33.76
N LYS A 3 73.95 -40.83 -34.82
CA LYS A 3 72.72 -40.31 -35.38
C LYS A 3 71.54 -40.94 -34.61
N THR A 4 70.81 -40.17 -33.84
CA THR A 4 69.53 -40.56 -33.24
C THR A 4 68.42 -40.52 -34.29
N VAL A 5 67.90 -41.69 -34.64
CA VAL A 5 66.72 -41.87 -35.50
C VAL A 5 65.46 -41.62 -34.69
N LYS A 6 64.69 -40.60 -35.09
CA LYS A 6 63.30 -40.39 -34.52
C LYS A 6 62.37 -41.34 -35.28
N PRO A 7 61.47 -42.08 -34.52
CA PRO A 7 60.48 -42.89 -35.19
C PRO A 7 59.42 -42.03 -35.88
N ARG A 8 59.15 -42.28 -37.15
CA ARG A 8 57.99 -41.70 -37.87
C ARG A 8 56.74 -42.47 -37.50
N ILE A 9 55.83 -41.81 -36.80
CA ILE A 9 54.48 -42.33 -36.53
C ILE A 9 53.72 -42.32 -37.86
N CYS A 10 53.16 -43.50 -38.23
CA CYS A 10 52.42 -43.71 -39.46
C CYS A 10 51.15 -42.82 -39.53
N ALA A 11 50.77 -42.32 -40.69
CA ALA A 11 49.68 -41.41 -40.93
C ALA A 11 48.31 -41.98 -40.48
N ASP A 12 48.17 -43.28 -40.43
CA ASP A 12 46.94 -43.97 -39.97
C ASP A 12 46.76 -43.96 -38.46
N GLU A 13 47.86 -44.03 -37.69
CA GLU A 13 47.75 -43.91 -36.20
C GLU A 13 47.34 -42.50 -35.76
N ARG A 14 47.81 -41.46 -36.51
CA ARG A 14 47.32 -40.06 -36.22
C ARG A 14 45.89 -39.87 -36.56
N ARG A 15 45.32 -40.49 -37.57
CA ARG A 15 43.91 -40.43 -37.93
C ARG A 15 43.04 -41.17 -36.89
N LEU A 16 43.53 -42.29 -36.35
CA LEU A 16 42.81 -43.02 -35.31
C LEU A 16 42.80 -42.26 -33.98
N LEU A 17 43.89 -41.64 -33.55
CA LEU A 17 44.00 -40.81 -32.35
C LEU A 17 43.11 -39.56 -32.44
N ILE A 18 43.04 -38.89 -33.58
CA ILE A 18 42.20 -37.73 -33.82
C ILE A 18 40.70 -38.14 -33.74
N ARG A 19 40.31 -39.29 -34.35
CA ARG A 19 38.94 -39.80 -34.29
C ARG A 19 38.50 -40.19 -32.86
N VAL A 20 39.40 -40.75 -32.07
CA VAL A 20 39.11 -41.10 -30.66
C VAL A 20 38.98 -39.84 -29.80
N HIS A 21 39.83 -38.81 -30.02
CA HIS A 21 39.71 -37.52 -29.30
C HIS A 21 38.46 -36.75 -29.69
N LEU A 22 38.10 -36.70 -30.97
CA LEU A 22 36.84 -36.06 -31.42
C LEU A 22 35.60 -36.76 -30.87
N ARG A 23 35.58 -38.09 -30.78
CA ARG A 23 34.46 -38.84 -30.14
C ARG A 23 34.36 -38.58 -28.64
N LYS A 24 35.48 -38.47 -27.91
CA LYS A 24 35.51 -38.12 -26.50
C LYS A 24 35.05 -36.69 -26.25
N CYS A 25 35.47 -35.72 -27.07
CA CYS A 25 34.98 -34.33 -27.00
C CYS A 25 33.49 -34.20 -27.32
N ALA A 26 32.99 -34.94 -28.33
CA ALA A 26 31.56 -34.95 -28.67
C ALA A 26 30.72 -35.57 -27.57
N ALA A 27 31.20 -36.66 -26.93
CA ALA A 27 30.51 -37.29 -25.79
C ALA A 27 30.49 -36.38 -24.56
N LEU A 28 31.56 -35.64 -24.25
CA LEU A 28 31.62 -34.66 -23.19
C LEU A 28 30.68 -33.47 -23.45
N LEU A 29 30.65 -32.96 -24.69
CA LEU A 29 29.71 -31.88 -25.07
C LEU A 29 28.25 -32.35 -24.94
N PHE A 30 27.94 -33.57 -25.38
CA PHE A 30 26.60 -34.12 -25.24
C PHE A 30 26.20 -34.31 -23.76
N LEU A 31 27.13 -34.76 -22.92
CA LEU A 31 26.93 -34.89 -21.48
C LEU A 31 26.70 -33.51 -20.81
N CYS A 32 27.49 -32.48 -21.21
CA CYS A 32 27.30 -31.12 -20.73
C CYS A 32 25.95 -30.52 -21.17
N VAL A 33 25.51 -30.78 -22.40
CA VAL A 33 24.20 -30.35 -22.90
C VAL A 33 23.07 -31.08 -22.18
N CYS A 34 23.19 -32.37 -21.92
CA CYS A 34 22.20 -33.14 -21.13
C CYS A 34 22.14 -32.67 -19.67
N ILE A 35 23.29 -32.37 -19.04
CA ILE A 35 23.33 -31.82 -17.68
C ILE A 35 22.75 -30.41 -17.65
N ALA A 36 23.02 -29.57 -18.66
CA ALA A 36 22.40 -28.22 -18.75
C ALA A 36 20.90 -28.31 -18.98
N ALA A 37 20.41 -29.24 -19.81
CA ALA A 37 18.98 -29.44 -20.04
C ALA A 37 18.26 -29.94 -18.78
N THR A 38 18.85 -30.92 -18.06
CA THR A 38 18.28 -31.38 -16.79
C THR A 38 18.36 -30.32 -15.68
N TYR A 39 19.37 -29.45 -15.69
CA TYR A 39 19.47 -28.31 -14.80
C TYR A 39 18.40 -27.26 -15.10
N GLN A 40 18.08 -27.03 -16.37
CA GLN A 40 17.00 -26.13 -16.78
C GLN A 40 15.60 -26.68 -16.44
N GLU A 41 15.37 -27.99 -16.57
CA GLU A 41 14.10 -28.62 -16.16
C GLU A 41 13.93 -28.67 -14.63
N LEU A 42 15.03 -28.84 -13.85
CA LEU A 42 14.97 -28.77 -12.39
C LEU A 42 14.70 -27.34 -11.85
N HIS A 43 15.04 -26.30 -12.59
CA HIS A 43 14.80 -24.90 -12.21
C HIS A 43 13.49 -24.34 -12.76
N ALA A 44 12.76 -25.10 -13.59
CA ALA A 44 11.50 -24.70 -14.18
C ALA A 44 10.25 -25.18 -13.40
N GLN A 45 10.42 -25.98 -12.36
CA GLN A 45 9.33 -26.28 -11.44
C GLN A 45 9.31 -25.22 -10.34
N THR A 46 8.57 -24.13 -10.59
CA THR A 46 8.10 -23.29 -9.50
C THR A 46 7.46 -24.21 -8.46
N PRO A 47 7.90 -24.21 -7.20
CA PRO A 47 7.24 -25.04 -6.18
C PRO A 47 5.74 -24.75 -6.24
N PRO A 48 4.87 -25.77 -6.08
CA PRO A 48 3.44 -25.56 -6.08
C PRO A 48 3.14 -24.47 -5.06
N GLN A 49 2.55 -23.39 -5.52
CA GLN A 49 2.17 -22.31 -4.61
C GLN A 49 1.17 -22.87 -3.61
N PRO A 50 1.29 -22.55 -2.32
CA PRO A 50 0.33 -23.02 -1.33
C PRO A 50 -1.09 -22.63 -1.76
N GLU A 51 -2.04 -23.54 -1.60
CA GLU A 51 -3.45 -23.24 -1.83
C GLU A 51 -3.85 -22.04 -0.98
N ARG A 52 -4.60 -21.11 -1.58
CA ARG A 52 -5.10 -19.89 -0.91
C ARG A 52 -6.60 -19.89 -0.83
N HIS A 53 -7.13 -19.05 0.02
CA HIS A 53 -8.53 -18.65 -0.05
C HIS A 53 -8.83 -18.12 -1.45
N SER A 54 -10.04 -18.34 -1.93
CA SER A 54 -10.40 -17.80 -3.23
C SER A 54 -11.79 -17.19 -3.21
N TYR A 55 -11.92 -16.12 -4.00
CA TYR A 55 -13.15 -15.38 -4.20
C TYR A 55 -13.56 -15.44 -5.66
N LYS A 56 -14.81 -15.81 -5.90
CA LYS A 56 -15.47 -15.60 -7.19
C LYS A 56 -16.63 -14.66 -6.97
N ILE A 57 -16.54 -13.44 -7.51
CA ILE A 57 -17.48 -12.36 -7.26
C ILE A 57 -18.15 -11.94 -8.57
N ASP A 58 -19.48 -11.96 -8.62
CA ASP A 58 -20.27 -11.35 -9.66
C ASP A 58 -20.87 -10.06 -9.11
N LEU A 59 -20.43 -8.91 -9.63
CA LEU A 59 -20.82 -7.58 -9.17
C LEU A 59 -21.57 -6.83 -10.27
N LYS A 60 -22.76 -6.32 -9.97
CA LYS A 60 -23.51 -5.42 -10.81
C LYS A 60 -23.58 -4.04 -10.15
N VAL A 61 -22.92 -3.07 -10.78
CA VAL A 61 -22.82 -1.69 -10.29
C VAL A 61 -23.78 -0.80 -11.08
N ASP A 62 -24.67 -0.12 -10.39
CA ASP A 62 -25.44 0.99 -10.94
C ASP A 62 -24.72 2.29 -10.59
N PHE A 63 -23.85 2.70 -11.51
CA PHE A 63 -22.98 3.86 -11.34
C PHE A 63 -23.77 5.16 -11.14
N ASP A 64 -24.91 5.29 -11.83
CA ASP A 64 -25.70 6.52 -11.79
C ASP A 64 -26.54 6.63 -10.51
N ASN A 65 -27.05 5.50 -10.00
CA ASN A 65 -27.84 5.45 -8.76
C ASN A 65 -27.01 5.15 -7.50
N LEU A 66 -25.68 5.05 -7.60
CA LEU A 66 -24.76 4.84 -6.45
C LEU A 66 -25.04 3.55 -5.69
N THR A 67 -25.50 2.52 -6.36
CA THR A 67 -25.85 1.23 -5.76
C THR A 67 -25.15 0.08 -6.46
N TYR A 68 -25.02 -1.02 -5.77
CA TYR A 68 -24.50 -2.25 -6.34
C TYR A 68 -25.19 -3.48 -5.72
N THR A 69 -25.20 -4.56 -6.48
CA THR A 69 -25.60 -5.89 -6.00
C THR A 69 -24.52 -6.89 -6.36
N GLY A 70 -24.28 -7.85 -5.50
CA GLY A 70 -23.27 -8.86 -5.75
C GLY A 70 -23.65 -10.23 -5.22
N ALA A 71 -23.00 -11.22 -5.79
CA ALA A 71 -22.95 -12.56 -5.26
C ALA A 71 -21.49 -13.01 -5.26
N GLU A 72 -21.01 -13.48 -4.12
CA GLU A 72 -19.68 -14.03 -4.02
C GLU A 72 -19.72 -15.48 -3.57
N ARG A 73 -18.82 -16.27 -4.10
CA ARG A 73 -18.48 -17.61 -3.62
C ARG A 73 -17.08 -17.56 -3.05
N VAL A 74 -16.95 -17.84 -1.76
CA VAL A 74 -15.68 -17.81 -1.06
C VAL A 74 -15.32 -19.23 -0.64
N ARG A 75 -14.16 -19.71 -1.08
CA ARG A 75 -13.54 -20.94 -0.63
C ARG A 75 -12.54 -20.60 0.48
N TRP A 76 -12.82 -21.10 1.67
CA TRP A 76 -11.97 -20.93 2.85
C TRP A 76 -11.25 -22.24 3.19
N ILE A 77 -10.00 -22.14 3.63
CA ILE A 77 -9.16 -23.25 4.09
C ILE A 77 -8.95 -23.07 5.59
N ASN A 78 -9.25 -24.07 6.38
CA ASN A 78 -8.94 -24.02 7.81
C ASN A 78 -7.45 -24.30 8.05
N ARG A 79 -6.67 -23.24 8.25
CA ARG A 79 -5.23 -23.33 8.59
C ARG A 79 -4.97 -23.40 10.10
N GLY A 80 -6.02 -23.38 10.92
CA GLY A 80 -5.91 -23.55 12.36
C GLY A 80 -5.68 -25.01 12.77
N GLU A 81 -5.32 -25.20 14.03
CA GLU A 81 -5.06 -26.55 14.59
C GLU A 81 -6.34 -27.28 14.99
N LYS A 82 -7.48 -26.59 15.06
CA LYS A 82 -8.77 -27.13 15.53
C LYS A 82 -9.86 -27.08 14.46
N PRO A 83 -10.79 -28.04 14.47
CA PRO A 83 -12.00 -27.95 13.66
C PRO A 83 -12.81 -26.70 14.03
N THR A 84 -13.31 -25.97 13.04
CA THR A 84 -14.17 -24.81 13.25
C THR A 84 -15.50 -24.92 12.52
N SER A 85 -16.58 -24.53 13.17
CA SER A 85 -17.94 -24.55 12.63
C SER A 85 -18.51 -23.15 12.36
N VAL A 86 -17.68 -22.13 12.44
CA VAL A 86 -18.08 -20.73 12.21
C VAL A 86 -17.03 -20.05 11.36
N VAL A 87 -17.47 -19.28 10.37
CA VAL A 87 -16.62 -18.36 9.60
C VAL A 87 -17.14 -16.93 9.76
N TYR A 88 -16.23 -15.98 9.72
CA TYR A 88 -16.54 -14.57 9.88
C TYR A 88 -16.11 -13.77 8.65
N PHE A 89 -16.91 -12.75 8.32
CA PHE A 89 -16.60 -11.80 7.25
C PHE A 89 -16.73 -10.39 7.77
N HIS A 90 -15.82 -9.51 7.37
CA HIS A 90 -15.92 -8.08 7.62
C HIS A 90 -16.76 -7.40 6.54
N LEU A 91 -17.62 -6.49 6.99
CA LEU A 91 -18.45 -5.62 6.18
C LEU A 91 -17.94 -4.19 6.34
N TYR A 92 -16.76 -3.90 5.78
CA TYR A 92 -16.08 -2.61 5.93
C TYR A 92 -16.95 -1.39 5.57
N PRO A 93 -17.86 -1.43 4.56
CA PRO A 93 -18.76 -0.31 4.29
C PRO A 93 -19.66 0.08 5.47
N ASN A 94 -19.88 -0.82 6.42
CA ASN A 94 -20.70 -0.57 7.60
C ASN A 94 -19.93 0.03 8.78
N LEU A 95 -18.60 0.25 8.66
CA LEU A 95 -17.81 0.88 9.71
C LEU A 95 -18.31 2.30 9.99
N ARG A 96 -18.60 2.59 11.24
CA ARG A 96 -18.99 3.92 11.76
C ARG A 96 -18.00 4.33 12.83
N THR A 97 -17.36 5.47 12.65
CA THR A 97 -16.31 5.98 13.54
C THR A 97 -16.77 7.17 14.35
N GLY A 98 -17.99 7.16 14.88
CA GLY A 98 -18.50 8.19 15.78
C GLY A 98 -18.45 9.63 15.24
N ASP A 99 -19.09 10.57 15.92
CA ASP A 99 -19.23 11.98 15.52
C ASP A 99 -17.89 12.70 15.35
N GLN A 100 -17.35 12.70 14.13
CA GLN A 100 -16.18 13.51 13.76
C GLN A 100 -16.47 14.32 12.50
N SER A 101 -17.45 15.20 12.59
CA SER A 101 -17.70 16.17 11.53
C SER A 101 -16.84 17.41 11.74
N PHE A 102 -15.74 17.51 11.02
CA PHE A 102 -14.87 18.70 11.03
C PHE A 102 -15.37 19.86 10.17
N THR A 103 -16.41 19.71 9.38
CA THR A 103 -16.67 20.69 8.32
C THR A 103 -18.06 21.26 8.22
N THR A 104 -19.05 20.72 8.90
CA THR A 104 -20.39 21.34 8.87
C THR A 104 -21.18 21.03 10.13
N SER A 105 -21.98 22.01 10.55
CA SER A 105 -22.95 21.92 11.66
C SER A 105 -24.09 20.89 11.42
N ALA A 106 -23.94 20.00 10.46
CA ALA A 106 -24.91 18.97 10.14
C ALA A 106 -24.43 17.62 10.68
N THR A 107 -25.25 16.98 11.48
CA THR A 107 -25.10 15.57 11.86
C THR A 107 -25.02 14.74 10.58
N PRO A 108 -24.00 13.84 10.39
CA PRO A 108 -23.92 12.99 9.20
C PRO A 108 -25.25 12.24 9.03
N THR A 109 -25.84 12.34 7.85
CA THR A 109 -27.01 11.55 7.53
C THR A 109 -26.57 10.13 7.14
N GLU A 110 -27.42 9.12 7.30
CA GLU A 110 -27.12 7.75 6.83
C GLU A 110 -26.76 7.70 5.33
N SER A 111 -27.17 8.69 4.55
CA SER A 111 -26.84 8.84 3.14
C SER A 111 -25.38 9.23 2.85
N ASP A 112 -24.64 9.73 3.86
CA ASP A 112 -23.25 10.20 3.72
C ASP A 112 -22.22 9.09 3.94
N GLU A 113 -22.68 7.88 4.23
CA GLU A 113 -21.82 6.71 4.46
C GLU A 113 -22.18 5.57 3.52
N PRO A 114 -21.19 4.79 3.08
CA PRO A 114 -21.46 3.58 2.33
C PRO A 114 -22.15 2.55 3.21
N ARG A 115 -22.85 1.62 2.57
CA ARG A 115 -23.54 0.53 3.28
C ARG A 115 -23.48 -0.75 2.46
N ILE A 116 -23.45 -1.87 3.17
CA ILE A 116 -23.63 -3.21 2.64
C ILE A 116 -24.64 -3.99 3.49
N ASP A 117 -25.64 -4.57 2.84
CA ASP A 117 -26.66 -5.44 3.45
C ASP A 117 -26.52 -6.86 2.90
N ILE A 118 -26.52 -7.84 3.78
CA ILE A 118 -26.52 -9.25 3.41
C ILE A 118 -27.95 -9.68 3.08
N VAL A 119 -28.12 -10.24 1.91
CA VAL A 119 -29.44 -10.70 1.43
C VAL A 119 -29.66 -12.17 1.76
N GLU A 120 -28.64 -13.00 1.53
CA GLU A 120 -28.74 -14.44 1.68
C GLU A 120 -27.37 -15.07 1.85
N VAL A 121 -27.28 -16.11 2.67
CA VAL A 121 -26.06 -16.91 2.84
C VAL A 121 -26.37 -18.38 2.63
N ARG A 122 -25.62 -19.04 1.76
CA ARG A 122 -25.78 -20.47 1.43
C ARG A 122 -24.47 -21.23 1.53
N SER A 123 -24.59 -22.52 1.73
CA SER A 123 -23.48 -23.47 1.55
C SER A 123 -23.09 -23.52 0.07
N GLY A 124 -21.81 -23.47 -0.23
CA GLY A 124 -21.31 -23.62 -1.61
C GLY A 124 -21.37 -25.07 -2.12
N THR A 125 -21.60 -26.05 -1.24
CA THR A 125 -21.58 -27.48 -1.58
C THR A 125 -22.96 -28.01 -2.00
N ASP A 126 -24.00 -27.68 -1.22
CA ASP A 126 -25.35 -28.24 -1.38
C ASP A 126 -26.43 -27.16 -1.57
N ASP A 127 -26.02 -25.90 -1.71
CA ASP A 127 -26.90 -24.73 -1.88
C ASP A 127 -27.92 -24.52 -0.74
N ALA A 128 -27.71 -25.16 0.42
CA ALA A 128 -28.58 -25.03 1.55
C ALA A 128 -28.39 -23.67 2.27
N LEU A 129 -29.46 -23.09 2.77
CA LEU A 129 -29.40 -21.88 3.60
C LEU A 129 -28.58 -22.13 4.86
N LEU A 130 -27.70 -21.19 5.18
CA LEU A 130 -26.92 -21.18 6.39
C LEU A 130 -27.45 -20.12 7.36
N PHE A 131 -27.39 -20.44 8.64
CA PHE A 131 -27.70 -19.46 9.67
C PHE A 131 -26.58 -18.43 9.77
N SER A 132 -26.93 -17.16 9.69
CA SER A 132 -26.00 -16.05 9.83
C SER A 132 -26.55 -14.96 10.72
N SER A 133 -25.65 -14.21 11.36
CA SER A 133 -25.98 -13.05 12.19
C SER A 133 -24.99 -11.92 11.93
N LEU A 134 -25.41 -10.69 12.22
CA LEU A 134 -24.53 -9.53 12.20
C LEU A 134 -24.11 -9.21 13.63
N ASP A 135 -22.81 -9.09 13.83
CA ASP A 135 -22.17 -8.73 15.08
C ASP A 135 -21.46 -7.37 14.93
N ASP A 136 -20.99 -6.81 16.03
CA ASP A 136 -20.17 -5.60 16.08
C ASP A 136 -20.78 -4.42 15.29
N GLN A 137 -21.99 -4.02 15.65
CA GLN A 137 -22.74 -2.93 15.01
C GLN A 137 -22.96 -3.12 13.50
N GLY A 138 -22.97 -4.37 13.03
CA GLY A 138 -23.18 -4.71 11.63
C GLY A 138 -21.92 -4.69 10.76
N THR A 139 -20.74 -4.58 11.36
CA THR A 139 -19.46 -4.65 10.64
C THR A 139 -18.92 -6.07 10.47
N THR A 140 -19.50 -7.05 11.17
CA THR A 140 -19.07 -8.44 11.14
C THR A 140 -20.24 -9.37 10.85
N LEU A 141 -20.12 -10.15 9.78
CA LEU A 141 -21.05 -11.23 9.45
C LEU A 141 -20.51 -12.54 10.02
N ARG A 142 -21.27 -13.17 10.90
CA ARG A 142 -21.02 -14.51 11.42
C ARG A 142 -21.85 -15.52 10.66
N ILE A 143 -21.23 -16.60 10.19
CA ILE A 143 -21.89 -17.68 9.47
C ILE A 143 -21.64 -18.99 10.21
N ASN A 144 -22.70 -19.70 10.60
CA ASN A 144 -22.61 -21.03 11.17
C ASN A 144 -22.59 -22.07 10.06
N LEU A 145 -21.52 -22.83 10.00
CA LEU A 145 -21.38 -23.96 9.09
C LEU A 145 -22.22 -25.16 9.59
N ARG A 146 -22.66 -25.99 8.67
CA ARG A 146 -23.46 -27.18 9.02
C ARG A 146 -22.63 -28.23 9.73
N GLU A 147 -21.39 -28.38 9.29
CA GLU A 147 -20.42 -29.31 9.88
C GLU A 147 -19.11 -28.58 10.16
N PRO A 148 -18.38 -28.96 11.21
CA PRO A 148 -17.08 -28.42 11.48
C PRO A 148 -16.09 -28.75 10.35
N VAL A 149 -15.31 -27.78 9.94
CA VAL A 149 -14.22 -27.92 8.97
C VAL A 149 -12.95 -28.31 9.72
N ALA A 150 -12.41 -29.48 9.43
CA ALA A 150 -11.18 -29.96 10.04
C ALA A 150 -9.96 -29.12 9.63
N PRO A 151 -8.84 -29.16 10.38
CA PRO A 151 -7.57 -28.59 9.95
C PRO A 151 -7.21 -29.04 8.52
N GLU A 152 -6.67 -28.12 7.72
CA GLU A 152 -6.31 -28.28 6.31
C GLU A 152 -7.49 -28.61 5.36
N ALA A 153 -8.70 -28.76 5.87
CA ALA A 153 -9.89 -28.93 5.04
C ALA A 153 -10.45 -27.60 4.54
N THR A 154 -11.29 -27.69 3.51
CA THR A 154 -11.88 -26.50 2.87
C THR A 154 -13.40 -26.53 2.99
N THR A 155 -13.99 -25.35 2.98
CA THR A 155 -15.43 -25.16 2.81
C THR A 155 -15.71 -24.01 1.86
N GLU A 156 -16.90 -23.98 1.30
CA GLU A 156 -17.35 -22.88 0.46
C GLU A 156 -18.64 -22.28 0.99
N VAL A 157 -18.71 -20.96 0.99
CA VAL A 157 -19.93 -20.21 1.28
C VAL A 157 -20.29 -19.29 0.12
N VAL A 158 -21.57 -19.11 -0.12
CA VAL A 158 -22.12 -18.20 -1.13
C VAL A 158 -22.88 -17.10 -0.40
N ILE A 159 -22.47 -15.86 -0.62
CA ILE A 159 -23.08 -14.67 0.03
C ILE A 159 -23.66 -13.78 -1.06
N LYS A 160 -24.96 -13.48 -0.97
CA LYS A 160 -25.60 -12.46 -1.79
C LYS A 160 -25.73 -11.19 -0.98
N PHE A 161 -25.38 -10.09 -1.57
CA PHE A 161 -25.38 -8.79 -0.90
C PHE A 161 -25.84 -7.67 -1.84
N LYS A 162 -26.18 -6.55 -1.24
CA LYS A 162 -26.43 -5.28 -1.93
C LYS A 162 -25.79 -4.15 -1.15
N GLY A 163 -25.42 -3.09 -1.83
CA GLY A 163 -24.79 -1.96 -1.17
C GLY A 163 -25.03 -0.64 -1.87
N SER A 164 -24.61 0.42 -1.22
CA SER A 164 -24.61 1.78 -1.74
C SER A 164 -23.35 2.52 -1.34
N VAL A 165 -22.99 3.53 -2.11
CA VAL A 165 -21.89 4.45 -1.82
C VAL A 165 -22.41 5.89 -1.81
N PRO A 166 -21.83 6.79 -1.00
CA PRO A 166 -22.20 8.20 -1.00
C PRO A 166 -21.63 8.92 -2.22
N GLU A 167 -22.27 10.02 -2.60
CA GLU A 167 -21.67 11.06 -3.43
C GLU A 167 -20.94 12.06 -2.54
N ILE A 168 -19.64 12.21 -2.71
CA ILE A 168 -18.84 13.17 -1.96
C ILE A 168 -18.89 14.53 -2.64
N ASP A 169 -19.02 15.61 -1.84
CA ASP A 169 -19.00 16.97 -2.35
C ASP A 169 -17.63 17.27 -2.99
N ARG A 170 -17.67 17.94 -4.14
CA ARG A 170 -16.48 18.35 -4.91
C ARG A 170 -15.52 19.21 -4.09
N ASP A 171 -16.05 20.05 -3.21
CA ASP A 171 -15.27 20.96 -2.39
C ASP A 171 -14.48 20.22 -1.31
N GLU A 172 -14.96 19.07 -0.84
CA GLU A 172 -14.22 18.20 0.10
C GLU A 172 -12.93 17.59 -0.50
N THR A 173 -12.79 17.61 -1.83
CA THR A 173 -11.68 16.97 -2.55
C THR A 173 -10.72 17.97 -3.19
N SER A 174 -10.91 19.28 -2.95
CA SER A 174 -10.08 20.32 -3.57
C SER A 174 -8.71 20.44 -2.90
N LEU A 175 -7.70 20.87 -3.65
CA LEU A 175 -6.35 21.12 -3.10
C LEU A 175 -6.38 22.07 -1.92
N THR A 176 -7.20 23.14 -2.01
CA THR A 176 -7.35 24.10 -0.92
C THR A 176 -7.89 23.43 0.35
N THR A 177 -8.89 22.57 0.21
CA THR A 177 -9.47 21.85 1.36
C THR A 177 -8.48 20.85 1.96
N HIS A 178 -7.68 20.16 1.14
CA HIS A 178 -6.59 19.32 1.61
C HIS A 178 -5.60 20.10 2.48
N VAL A 179 -5.18 21.26 2.04
CA VAL A 179 -4.27 22.13 2.79
C VAL A 179 -4.90 22.62 4.09
N VAL A 180 -6.14 23.14 4.03
CA VAL A 180 -6.85 23.62 5.23
C VAL A 180 -6.99 22.49 6.25
N LYS A 181 -7.34 21.29 5.81
CA LYS A 181 -7.52 20.15 6.71
C LYS A 181 -6.19 19.70 7.35
N GLN A 182 -5.11 19.69 6.60
CA GLN A 182 -3.77 19.38 7.13
C GLN A 182 -3.32 20.40 8.17
N VAL A 183 -3.54 21.70 7.91
CA VAL A 183 -3.25 22.77 8.90
C VAL A 183 -4.14 22.60 10.13
N SER A 184 -5.43 22.31 9.95
CA SER A 184 -6.35 22.06 11.05
C SER A 184 -5.92 20.87 11.89
N ALA A 185 -5.53 19.75 11.27
CA ALA A 185 -5.05 18.57 11.99
C ALA A 185 -3.77 18.85 12.80
N ALA A 186 -2.92 19.76 12.33
CA ALA A 186 -1.73 20.19 13.06
C ALA A 186 -2.06 21.06 14.28
N LEU A 187 -3.15 21.86 14.22
CA LEU A 187 -3.53 22.82 15.25
C LEU A 187 -4.58 22.27 16.25
N GLN A 188 -5.34 21.26 15.84
CA GLN A 188 -6.45 20.75 16.64
C GLN A 188 -6.04 19.51 17.45
N SER A 189 -6.63 19.38 18.65
CA SER A 189 -6.44 18.22 19.52
C SER A 189 -7.45 17.09 19.29
N GLU A 190 -8.39 17.28 18.38
CA GLU A 190 -9.47 16.34 18.13
C GLU A 190 -8.98 15.07 17.45
N ARG A 191 -9.69 13.97 17.73
CA ARG A 191 -9.37 12.67 17.19
C ARG A 191 -9.98 12.50 15.81
N GLU A 192 -9.18 12.07 14.85
CA GLU A 192 -9.61 11.77 13.49
C GLU A 192 -9.32 10.29 13.17
N LEU A 193 -10.36 9.58 12.73
CA LEU A 193 -10.24 8.19 12.28
C LEU A 193 -10.71 8.10 10.83
N ARG A 194 -10.19 7.14 10.10
CA ARG A 194 -10.65 6.83 8.73
C ARG A 194 -12.09 6.38 8.74
N ARG A 195 -12.83 6.78 7.71
CA ARG A 195 -14.24 6.45 7.51
C ARG A 195 -14.37 5.46 6.35
N ALA A 196 -15.40 4.64 6.38
CA ALA A 196 -15.70 3.72 5.30
C ALA A 196 -15.88 4.43 3.95
N ARG A 197 -16.42 5.66 3.95
CA ARG A 197 -16.59 6.48 2.75
C ARG A 197 -15.27 6.97 2.14
N ASP A 198 -14.16 6.93 2.87
CA ASP A 198 -12.87 7.41 2.35
C ASP A 198 -12.34 6.51 1.21
N ILE A 199 -12.77 5.23 1.20
CA ILE A 199 -12.40 4.24 0.18
C ILE A 199 -13.61 3.64 -0.57
N ASN A 200 -14.84 4.08 -0.27
CA ASN A 200 -16.06 3.62 -0.95
C ASN A 200 -16.97 4.83 -1.21
N PHE A 201 -16.83 5.44 -2.37
CA PHE A 201 -17.53 6.69 -2.70
C PHE A 201 -17.66 6.90 -4.22
N ARG A 202 -18.46 7.90 -4.62
CA ARG A 202 -18.37 8.54 -5.92
C ARG A 202 -18.12 10.04 -5.74
N CYS A 203 -17.28 10.63 -6.59
CA CYS A 203 -17.07 12.07 -6.68
C CYS A 203 -16.59 12.44 -8.08
N ARG A 204 -17.03 13.57 -8.63
CA ARG A 204 -16.60 14.09 -9.95
C ARG A 204 -16.66 13.04 -11.08
N GLY A 205 -17.62 12.12 -11.04
CA GLY A 205 -17.75 11.08 -12.05
C GLY A 205 -16.74 9.94 -11.95
N VAL A 206 -16.04 9.82 -10.83
CA VAL A 206 -15.18 8.70 -10.46
C VAL A 206 -15.75 8.02 -9.23
N MET A 207 -15.87 6.69 -9.27
CA MET A 207 -16.32 5.83 -8.17
C MET A 207 -15.17 4.93 -7.74
N LEU A 208 -14.88 4.91 -6.46
CA LEU A 208 -13.95 3.97 -5.83
C LEU A 208 -14.75 2.97 -4.97
N LEU A 209 -14.50 1.69 -5.17
CA LEU A 209 -15.01 0.58 -4.38
C LEU A 209 -13.80 -0.20 -3.85
N GLY A 210 -13.21 0.27 -2.75
CA GLY A 210 -11.99 -0.29 -2.17
C GLY A 210 -12.24 -1.55 -1.36
N ALA A 211 -13.40 -1.66 -0.69
CA ALA A 211 -13.80 -2.82 0.08
C ALA A 211 -15.34 -2.96 0.10
N ALA A 212 -15.96 -3.10 -1.08
CA ALA A 212 -17.40 -3.06 -1.27
C ALA A 212 -18.08 -4.44 -1.31
N TYR A 213 -17.44 -5.47 -0.78
CA TYR A 213 -17.93 -6.85 -0.69
C TYR A 213 -17.60 -7.42 0.68
N PRO A 214 -18.26 -8.51 1.16
CA PRO A 214 -17.88 -9.17 2.39
C PRO A 214 -16.46 -9.74 2.30
N VAL A 215 -15.63 -9.43 3.26
CA VAL A 215 -14.23 -9.85 3.28
C VAL A 215 -14.00 -10.85 4.39
N LEU A 216 -13.45 -12.02 4.07
CA LEU A 216 -13.13 -13.05 5.04
C LEU A 216 -12.23 -12.49 6.15
N ALA A 217 -12.66 -12.62 7.40
CA ALA A 217 -11.85 -12.19 8.53
C ALA A 217 -10.59 -13.08 8.64
N VAL A 218 -9.49 -12.49 9.09
CA VAL A 218 -8.25 -13.26 9.30
C VAL A 218 -8.44 -14.27 10.43
N HIS A 219 -8.05 -15.52 10.16
CA HIS A 219 -8.04 -16.61 11.14
C HIS A 219 -6.61 -16.86 11.59
N ASP A 220 -6.25 -16.31 12.76
CA ASP A 220 -4.91 -16.36 13.33
C ASP A 220 -4.80 -17.47 14.36
N GLY A 221 -4.16 -18.57 13.99
CA GLY A 221 -4.10 -19.79 14.80
C GLY A 221 -5.49 -20.41 15.01
N ASP A 222 -6.03 -20.31 16.22
CA ASP A 222 -7.33 -20.86 16.60
C ASP A 222 -8.43 -19.80 16.82
N ASP A 223 -8.15 -18.53 16.59
CA ASP A 223 -9.11 -17.45 16.81
C ASP A 223 -9.28 -16.54 15.58
N TRP A 224 -10.44 -15.94 15.47
CA TRP A 224 -10.78 -15.02 14.39
C TRP A 224 -10.57 -13.57 14.79
N ARG A 225 -10.04 -12.77 13.89
CA ARG A 225 -10.04 -11.30 13.99
C ARG A 225 -11.45 -10.76 13.70
N ARG A 226 -12.35 -10.92 14.67
CA ARG A 226 -13.78 -10.66 14.50
C ARG A 226 -14.16 -9.19 14.42
N LYS A 227 -13.35 -8.28 14.96
CA LYS A 227 -13.66 -6.85 15.01
C LYS A 227 -12.90 -6.09 13.94
N VAL A 228 -13.61 -5.21 13.23
CA VAL A 228 -13.00 -4.17 12.44
C VAL A 228 -12.43 -3.13 13.40
N GLU A 229 -11.13 -2.93 13.41
CA GLU A 229 -10.48 -1.96 14.29
C GLU A 229 -10.44 -0.58 13.63
N PRO A 230 -11.03 0.48 14.26
CA PRO A 230 -10.90 1.83 13.75
C PRO A 230 -9.45 2.28 13.71
N SER A 231 -9.05 2.96 12.66
CA SER A 231 -7.67 3.37 12.39
C SER A 231 -7.58 4.83 11.95
N VAL A 232 -6.44 5.45 12.16
CA VAL A 232 -6.06 6.72 11.54
C VAL A 232 -5.47 6.45 10.15
N GLY A 233 -4.77 5.33 9.99
CA GLY A 233 -4.28 4.78 8.73
C GLY A 233 -5.25 3.77 8.13
N ASP A 234 -4.72 2.75 7.46
CA ASP A 234 -5.52 1.69 6.89
C ASP A 234 -6.23 0.84 7.95
N PHE A 235 -7.43 0.42 7.63
CA PHE A 235 -8.27 -0.41 8.51
C PHE A 235 -8.70 -1.74 7.87
N VAL A 236 -8.38 -1.93 6.58
CA VAL A 236 -8.66 -3.18 5.87
C VAL A 236 -7.52 -4.17 6.15
N PHE A 237 -7.87 -5.32 6.72
CA PHE A 237 -6.91 -6.34 7.15
C PHE A 237 -7.33 -7.70 6.62
N ASN A 238 -6.52 -8.27 5.72
CA ASN A 238 -6.86 -9.48 4.98
C ASN A 238 -5.63 -10.39 4.79
N GLU A 239 -5.91 -11.70 4.63
CA GLU A 239 -4.95 -12.65 4.09
C GLU A 239 -4.88 -12.54 2.56
N ALA A 240 -3.76 -12.97 1.97
CA ALA A 240 -3.63 -13.06 0.53
C ALA A 240 -4.55 -14.16 -0.04
N ALA A 241 -5.30 -13.83 -1.09
CA ALA A 241 -6.27 -14.71 -1.72
C ALA A 241 -6.23 -14.60 -3.25
N ASP A 242 -6.89 -15.54 -3.92
CA ASP A 242 -7.07 -15.53 -5.37
C ASP A 242 -8.47 -15.00 -5.70
N TYR A 243 -8.57 -14.09 -6.67
CA TYR A 243 -9.82 -13.41 -7.05
C TYR A 243 -10.16 -13.66 -8.52
N GLU A 244 -11.43 -13.98 -8.79
CA GLU A 244 -12.09 -13.90 -10.07
C GLU A 244 -13.32 -12.99 -9.91
N VAL A 245 -13.27 -11.79 -10.48
CA VAL A 245 -14.31 -10.78 -10.28
C VAL A 245 -14.89 -10.35 -11.61
N THR A 246 -16.21 -10.54 -11.78
CA THR A 246 -16.95 -10.07 -12.95
C THR A 246 -17.72 -8.81 -12.60
N VAL A 247 -17.45 -7.72 -13.33
CA VAL A 247 -18.08 -6.41 -13.09
C VAL A 247 -18.98 -6.05 -14.27
N ALA A 248 -20.27 -5.97 -14.03
CA ALA A 248 -21.24 -5.37 -14.93
C ALA A 248 -21.55 -3.95 -14.46
N ILE A 249 -21.45 -2.97 -15.36
CA ILE A 249 -21.63 -1.55 -15.03
C ILE A 249 -22.29 -0.81 -16.20
N ASN A 250 -22.85 0.38 -15.93
CA ASN A 250 -23.51 1.24 -16.92
C ASN A 250 -22.61 1.48 -18.15
N GLN A 251 -23.23 1.62 -19.31
CA GLN A 251 -22.51 1.90 -20.55
C GLN A 251 -21.74 3.23 -20.49
N GLY A 252 -20.55 3.27 -21.09
CA GLY A 252 -19.69 4.46 -21.13
C GLY A 252 -18.94 4.75 -19.82
N VAL A 253 -18.94 3.79 -18.87
CA VAL A 253 -18.11 3.83 -17.67
C VAL A 253 -16.92 2.89 -17.87
N GLU A 254 -15.72 3.42 -17.76
CA GLU A 254 -14.47 2.66 -17.76
C GLU A 254 -14.27 2.02 -16.39
N VAL A 255 -13.69 0.81 -16.36
CA VAL A 255 -13.43 0.06 -15.13
C VAL A 255 -11.98 -0.38 -15.08
N PHE A 256 -11.33 -0.09 -13.96
CA PHE A 256 -9.97 -0.53 -13.62
C PHE A 256 -10.01 -1.22 -12.27
N THR A 257 -9.20 -2.26 -12.10
CA THR A 257 -9.22 -3.09 -10.88
C THR A 257 -7.83 -3.49 -10.44
N SER A 258 -7.71 -4.04 -9.24
CA SER A 258 -6.51 -4.72 -8.73
C SER A 258 -6.07 -5.90 -9.61
N GLY A 259 -6.99 -6.47 -10.39
CA GLY A 259 -6.74 -7.61 -11.26
C GLY A 259 -6.41 -7.23 -12.71
N THR A 260 -6.09 -8.26 -13.49
CA THR A 260 -5.93 -8.18 -14.94
C THR A 260 -7.19 -8.68 -15.64
N GLU A 261 -7.52 -8.07 -16.78
CA GLU A 261 -8.65 -8.50 -17.60
C GLU A 261 -8.48 -9.95 -18.06
N SER A 262 -9.54 -10.74 -17.92
CA SER A 262 -9.60 -12.13 -18.33
C SER A 262 -10.68 -12.30 -19.41
N GLY A 263 -10.25 -12.50 -20.65
CA GLY A 263 -11.15 -12.66 -21.78
C GLY A 263 -11.83 -11.36 -22.26
N PRO A 264 -12.66 -11.45 -23.33
CA PRO A 264 -13.36 -10.31 -23.88
C PRO A 264 -14.53 -9.88 -22.97
N ARG A 265 -14.82 -8.58 -22.97
CA ARG A 265 -16.01 -8.04 -22.28
C ARG A 265 -17.28 -8.66 -22.84
N ASN A 266 -18.14 -9.15 -21.97
CA ASN A 266 -19.46 -9.66 -22.33
C ASN A 266 -20.50 -8.55 -22.07
N GLU A 267 -21.28 -8.19 -23.10
CA GLU A 267 -22.27 -7.12 -22.98
C GLU A 267 -23.36 -7.38 -21.94
N LYS A 268 -23.64 -8.65 -21.60
CA LYS A 268 -24.69 -9.03 -20.65
C LYS A 268 -24.15 -9.21 -19.23
N THR A 269 -22.96 -9.80 -19.09
CA THR A 269 -22.39 -10.18 -17.79
C THR A 269 -21.29 -9.23 -17.32
N GLY A 270 -20.73 -8.41 -18.19
CA GLY A 270 -19.67 -7.47 -17.88
C GLY A 270 -18.28 -7.97 -18.26
N GLN A 271 -17.26 -7.42 -17.61
CA GLN A 271 -15.84 -7.76 -17.77
C GLN A 271 -15.37 -8.57 -16.59
N THR A 272 -14.68 -9.67 -16.85
CA THR A 272 -14.04 -10.48 -15.81
C THR A 272 -12.58 -10.04 -15.61
N PHE A 273 -12.15 -10.00 -14.38
CA PHE A 273 -10.79 -9.71 -13.94
C PHE A 273 -10.30 -10.82 -13.02
N THR A 274 -9.01 -11.12 -13.08
CA THR A 274 -8.38 -12.11 -12.20
C THR A 274 -7.16 -11.52 -11.50
N ALA A 275 -7.00 -11.85 -10.24
CA ALA A 275 -5.81 -11.51 -9.46
C ALA A 275 -5.43 -12.70 -8.58
N SER A 276 -4.12 -12.98 -8.48
CA SER A 276 -3.62 -14.07 -7.63
C SER A 276 -2.77 -13.52 -6.52
N ALA A 277 -2.95 -14.09 -5.33
CA ALA A 277 -2.20 -13.76 -4.13
C ALA A 277 -2.25 -12.27 -3.76
N VAL A 278 -3.41 -11.64 -3.92
CA VAL A 278 -3.68 -10.25 -3.53
C VAL A 278 -4.48 -10.21 -2.23
N ARG A 279 -4.27 -9.19 -1.40
CA ARG A 279 -4.97 -9.08 -0.10
C ARG A 279 -6.35 -8.48 -0.24
N ASP A 280 -6.54 -7.64 -1.23
CA ASP A 280 -7.77 -6.91 -1.50
C ASP A 280 -8.03 -6.83 -3.00
N PHE A 281 -9.25 -6.47 -3.36
CA PHE A 281 -9.64 -6.28 -4.73
C PHE A 281 -10.43 -4.98 -4.86
N ALA A 282 -9.72 -3.91 -5.22
CA ALA A 282 -10.31 -2.60 -5.44
C ALA A 282 -10.81 -2.42 -6.87
N ILE A 283 -11.86 -1.63 -7.03
CA ILE A 283 -12.46 -1.27 -8.32
C ILE A 283 -12.52 0.26 -8.40
N LEU A 284 -11.91 0.82 -9.44
CA LEU A 284 -12.06 2.22 -9.83
C LEU A 284 -12.88 2.28 -11.11
N ALA A 285 -13.97 3.01 -11.09
CA ALA A 285 -14.84 3.19 -12.25
C ALA A 285 -15.08 4.67 -12.50
N GLY A 286 -15.18 5.07 -13.78
CA GLY A 286 -15.43 6.49 -14.07
C GLY A 286 -15.67 6.78 -15.52
N ARG A 287 -16.28 7.94 -15.78
CA ARG A 287 -16.42 8.51 -17.12
C ARG A 287 -15.31 9.50 -17.38
N GLY A 288 -14.66 9.38 -18.53
CA GLY A 288 -13.55 10.26 -18.90
C GLY A 288 -12.18 9.87 -18.33
N LEU A 289 -12.08 8.73 -17.65
CA LEU A 289 -10.80 8.16 -17.27
C LEU A 289 -10.00 7.75 -18.52
N ARG A 290 -8.70 7.98 -18.47
CA ARG A 290 -7.71 7.57 -19.47
C ARG A 290 -6.66 6.73 -18.79
N SER A 291 -5.97 5.89 -19.56
CA SER A 291 -4.84 5.14 -19.04
C SER A 291 -3.71 5.05 -20.05
N GLU A 292 -2.49 5.13 -19.55
CA GLU A 292 -1.28 4.75 -20.27
C GLU A 292 -0.52 3.71 -19.47
N HIS A 293 0.28 2.90 -20.17
CA HIS A 293 1.03 1.83 -19.53
C HIS A 293 2.41 1.65 -20.15
N THR A 294 3.29 1.03 -19.41
CA THR A 294 4.61 0.58 -19.86
C THR A 294 4.95 -0.73 -19.17
N GLU A 295 5.76 -1.56 -19.82
CA GLU A 295 6.24 -2.80 -19.21
C GLU A 295 7.59 -2.57 -18.54
N VAL A 296 7.72 -3.05 -17.31
CA VAL A 296 8.96 -3.02 -16.53
C VAL A 296 9.20 -4.40 -15.93
N GLN A 297 10.26 -5.07 -16.36
CA GLN A 297 10.65 -6.39 -15.83
C GLN A 297 9.52 -7.44 -15.83
N GLY A 298 8.69 -7.44 -16.87
CA GLY A 298 7.55 -8.34 -17.01
C GLY A 298 6.28 -7.92 -16.27
N ILE A 299 6.30 -6.74 -15.63
CA ILE A 299 5.14 -6.16 -14.93
C ILE A 299 4.58 -5.02 -15.77
N ASN A 300 3.27 -5.03 -16.00
CA ASN A 300 2.55 -3.95 -16.65
C ASN A 300 2.29 -2.81 -15.64
N VAL A 301 3.04 -1.71 -15.77
CA VAL A 301 2.84 -0.50 -14.96
C VAL A 301 1.85 0.41 -15.69
N ARG A 302 0.78 0.79 -15.02
CA ARG A 302 -0.31 1.59 -15.59
C ARG A 302 -0.52 2.88 -14.79
N SER A 303 -0.68 4.01 -15.47
CA SER A 303 -1.20 5.24 -14.88
C SER A 303 -2.62 5.47 -15.39
N ILE A 304 -3.55 5.75 -14.48
CA ILE A 304 -4.97 6.01 -14.76
C ILE A 304 -5.27 7.42 -14.26
N TYR A 305 -5.86 8.27 -15.11
CA TYR A 305 -6.05 9.68 -14.82
C TYR A 305 -7.27 10.25 -15.53
N LEU A 306 -7.78 11.38 -15.05
CA LEU A 306 -8.81 12.17 -15.75
C LEU A 306 -8.21 12.80 -17.00
N ALA A 307 -8.97 12.84 -18.10
CA ALA A 307 -8.49 13.29 -19.41
C ALA A 307 -7.81 14.66 -19.40
N GLU A 308 -8.27 15.58 -18.54
CA GLU A 308 -7.68 16.90 -18.35
C GLU A 308 -6.31 16.89 -17.67
N HIS A 309 -5.93 15.78 -17.03
CA HIS A 309 -4.67 15.62 -16.30
C HIS A 309 -3.64 14.73 -17.02
N GLU A 310 -3.79 14.55 -18.34
CA GLU A 310 -2.94 13.63 -19.15
C GLU A 310 -1.43 13.84 -18.92
N ARG A 311 -0.97 15.10 -18.87
CA ARG A 311 0.46 15.39 -18.68
C ARG A 311 0.97 14.89 -17.33
N VAL A 312 0.20 15.13 -16.27
CA VAL A 312 0.55 14.66 -14.92
C VAL A 312 0.48 13.14 -14.84
N GLY A 313 -0.53 12.52 -15.48
CA GLY A 313 -0.65 11.08 -15.59
C GLY A 313 0.54 10.40 -16.26
N LYS A 314 1.07 11.00 -17.34
CA LYS A 314 2.30 10.51 -18.02
C LYS A 314 3.54 10.63 -17.12
N ARG A 315 3.65 11.71 -16.36
CA ARG A 315 4.72 11.88 -15.36
C ARG A 315 4.60 10.80 -14.27
N THR A 316 3.41 10.58 -13.74
CA THR A 316 3.11 9.54 -12.75
C THR A 316 3.55 8.15 -13.23
N LEU A 317 3.26 7.81 -14.49
CA LEU A 317 3.70 6.55 -15.09
C LEU A 317 5.23 6.42 -15.08
N THR A 318 5.94 7.49 -15.45
CA THR A 318 7.41 7.51 -15.49
C THR A 318 8.01 7.28 -14.09
N VAL A 319 7.47 7.96 -13.08
CA VAL A 319 7.92 7.82 -11.68
C VAL A 319 7.67 6.39 -11.19
N ALA A 320 6.45 5.86 -11.40
CA ALA A 320 6.09 4.50 -10.98
C ALA A 320 6.98 3.43 -11.64
N ALA A 321 7.26 3.57 -12.94
CA ALA A 321 8.15 2.67 -13.65
C ALA A 321 9.59 2.70 -13.12
N ASN A 322 10.09 3.89 -12.77
CA ASN A 322 11.43 4.03 -12.18
C ASN A 322 11.48 3.48 -10.75
N ALA A 323 10.49 3.76 -9.93
CA ALA A 323 10.39 3.22 -8.57
C ALA A 323 10.34 1.69 -8.57
N LEU A 324 9.55 1.09 -9.47
CA LEU A 324 9.50 -0.37 -9.63
C LEU A 324 10.86 -0.96 -9.98
N ARG A 325 11.64 -0.35 -10.89
CA ARG A 325 13.00 -0.82 -11.23
C ARG A 325 13.93 -0.78 -10.02
N VAL A 326 13.90 0.32 -9.28
CA VAL A 326 14.73 0.51 -8.09
C VAL A 326 14.39 -0.56 -7.05
N PHE A 327 13.12 -0.71 -6.69
CA PHE A 327 12.71 -1.60 -5.61
C PHE A 327 12.86 -3.09 -5.98
N THR A 328 12.62 -3.46 -7.24
CA THR A 328 12.91 -4.83 -7.69
C THR A 328 14.41 -5.16 -7.56
N THR A 329 15.29 -4.21 -7.85
CA THR A 329 16.73 -4.39 -7.67
C THR A 329 17.13 -4.53 -6.21
N LEU A 330 16.52 -3.74 -5.32
CA LEU A 330 16.88 -3.70 -3.91
C LEU A 330 16.25 -4.85 -3.10
N PHE A 331 14.97 -5.16 -3.35
CA PHE A 331 14.18 -6.06 -2.51
C PHE A 331 13.84 -7.40 -3.17
N GLY A 332 13.98 -7.50 -4.48
CA GLY A 332 13.63 -8.69 -5.27
C GLY A 332 12.37 -8.48 -6.11
N PRO A 333 12.02 -9.49 -6.94
CA PRO A 333 10.92 -9.39 -7.89
C PRO A 333 9.56 -9.30 -7.17
N LEU A 334 8.67 -8.47 -7.70
CA LEU A 334 7.29 -8.38 -7.23
C LEU A 334 6.45 -9.47 -7.91
N PRO A 335 5.51 -10.13 -7.19
CA PRO A 335 4.75 -11.25 -7.74
C PRO A 335 3.56 -10.83 -8.60
N PHE A 336 3.20 -9.54 -8.61
CA PHE A 336 2.04 -9.03 -9.34
C PHE A 336 2.34 -8.85 -10.83
N LYS A 337 1.35 -9.12 -11.68
CA LYS A 337 1.47 -8.92 -13.14
C LYS A 337 1.22 -7.48 -13.56
N THR A 338 0.46 -6.74 -12.78
CA THR A 338 0.10 -5.34 -13.06
C THR A 338 0.19 -4.52 -11.78
N ILE A 339 0.70 -3.29 -11.91
CA ILE A 339 0.62 -2.26 -10.88
C ILE A 339 -0.01 -1.03 -11.54
N SER A 340 -1.09 -0.54 -10.95
CA SER A 340 -1.76 0.69 -11.39
C SER A 340 -1.54 1.80 -10.37
N ILE A 341 -1.26 3.00 -10.86
CA ILE A 341 -1.32 4.24 -10.08
C ILE A 341 -2.48 5.05 -10.67
N ALA A 342 -3.53 5.25 -9.89
CA ALA A 342 -4.76 5.85 -10.37
C ALA A 342 -5.08 7.15 -9.63
N GLU A 343 -5.52 8.13 -10.39
CA GLU A 343 -6.09 9.36 -9.86
C GLU A 343 -7.54 9.12 -9.41
N ALA A 344 -7.89 9.58 -8.20
CA ALA A 344 -9.28 9.69 -7.77
C ALA A 344 -9.47 10.92 -6.87
N PRO A 345 -10.69 11.51 -6.85
CA PRO A 345 -10.99 12.66 -6.00
C PRO A 345 -11.18 12.23 -4.54
N LEU A 346 -10.08 11.89 -3.87
CA LEU A 346 -10.07 11.53 -2.46
C LEU A 346 -10.44 12.70 -1.56
N VAL A 347 -11.09 12.42 -0.44
CA VAL A 347 -11.45 13.44 0.56
C VAL A 347 -10.21 14.09 1.16
N ALA A 348 -10.34 15.34 1.54
CA ALA A 348 -9.26 16.10 2.16
C ALA A 348 -8.75 15.40 3.44
N GLY A 349 -7.43 15.35 3.58
CA GLY A 349 -6.74 14.60 4.63
C GLY A 349 -6.33 13.18 4.21
N LEU A 350 -6.84 12.66 3.08
CA LEU A 350 -6.38 11.43 2.45
C LEU A 350 -5.66 11.77 1.15
N GLY A 351 -4.35 11.78 1.17
CA GLY A 351 -3.52 12.08 -0.01
C GLY A 351 -3.43 10.90 -0.98
N SER A 352 -3.46 9.70 -0.43
CA SER A 352 -3.39 8.46 -1.19
C SER A 352 -3.98 7.30 -0.40
N CYS A 353 -4.23 6.19 -1.08
CA CYS A 353 -4.49 4.89 -0.47
C CYS A 353 -3.97 3.77 -1.38
N GLU A 354 -3.53 2.70 -0.78
CA GLU A 354 -2.94 1.54 -1.44
C GLU A 354 -3.86 0.33 -1.40
N PHE A 355 -3.88 -0.39 -2.52
CA PHE A 355 -4.46 -1.72 -2.66
C PHE A 355 -3.48 -2.61 -3.42
N SER A 356 -3.60 -3.91 -3.26
CA SER A 356 -2.77 -4.87 -3.99
C SER A 356 -2.92 -4.66 -5.51
N GLY A 357 -1.83 -4.31 -6.19
CA GLY A 357 -1.83 -4.03 -7.63
C GLY A 357 -2.50 -2.72 -8.05
N MET A 358 -3.13 -1.96 -7.13
CA MET A 358 -3.78 -0.69 -7.43
C MET A 358 -3.54 0.34 -6.32
N ASN A 359 -2.96 1.46 -6.69
CA ASN A 359 -2.67 2.58 -5.80
C ASN A 359 -3.47 3.79 -6.25
N ILE A 360 -4.07 4.51 -5.31
CA ILE A 360 -4.89 5.69 -5.60
C ILE A 360 -4.21 6.93 -5.04
N ILE A 361 -4.16 7.99 -5.83
CA ILE A 361 -3.65 9.30 -5.43
C ILE A 361 -4.76 10.35 -5.59
N ALA A 362 -4.85 11.26 -4.63
CA ALA A 362 -5.84 12.33 -4.66
C ALA A 362 -5.69 13.21 -5.90
N SER A 363 -6.80 13.48 -6.62
CA SER A 363 -6.86 14.41 -7.74
C SER A 363 -6.31 15.80 -7.40
N ALA A 364 -6.32 16.16 -6.12
CA ALA A 364 -5.75 17.41 -5.62
C ALA A 364 -4.27 17.61 -5.98
N TYR A 365 -3.51 16.51 -6.16
CA TYR A 365 -2.09 16.57 -6.57
C TYR A 365 -1.88 16.55 -8.08
N PHE A 366 -2.93 16.28 -8.88
CA PHE A 366 -2.85 16.25 -10.33
C PHE A 366 -3.00 17.67 -10.93
N VAL A 367 -2.12 18.58 -10.53
CA VAL A 367 -2.12 19.97 -11.00
C VAL A 367 -1.16 20.14 -12.16
N ASP A 368 -1.69 20.42 -13.36
CA ASP A 368 -0.87 20.83 -14.51
C ASP A 368 -0.58 22.32 -14.45
N PHE A 369 0.57 22.71 -13.88
CA PHE A 369 1.02 24.07 -13.74
C PHE A 369 1.33 24.77 -15.08
N ASP A 370 1.43 24.05 -16.17
CA ASP A 370 1.63 24.60 -17.52
C ASP A 370 0.31 24.78 -18.27
N SER A 371 -0.81 24.32 -17.72
CA SER A 371 -2.13 24.51 -18.32
C SER A 371 -2.54 26.00 -18.32
N PRO A 372 -3.31 26.45 -19.33
CA PRO A 372 -3.83 27.82 -19.34
C PRO A 372 -4.68 28.18 -18.11
N ALA A 373 -5.39 27.21 -17.55
CA ALA A 373 -6.22 27.40 -16.36
C ALA A 373 -5.37 27.80 -15.13
N VAL A 374 -4.24 27.11 -14.91
CA VAL A 374 -3.36 27.38 -13.77
C VAL A 374 -2.50 28.61 -13.96
N ARG A 375 -2.13 28.96 -15.21
CA ARG A 375 -1.37 30.18 -15.49
C ARG A 375 -2.10 31.46 -15.04
N ASN A 376 -3.41 31.44 -14.97
CA ASN A 376 -4.24 32.56 -14.54
C ASN A 376 -4.52 32.59 -13.03
N LEU A 377 -4.03 31.58 -12.27
CA LEU A 377 -4.16 31.55 -10.81
C LEU A 377 -3.23 32.58 -10.15
N PRO A 378 -3.56 33.02 -8.91
CA PRO A 378 -2.68 33.87 -8.13
C PRO A 378 -1.25 33.35 -8.04
N GLU A 379 -0.27 34.24 -8.01
CA GLU A 379 1.15 33.92 -7.99
C GLU A 379 1.51 32.97 -6.84
N ILE A 380 0.93 33.19 -5.66
CA ILE A 380 1.11 32.33 -4.48
C ILE A 380 0.79 30.85 -4.75
N ILE A 381 -0.16 30.54 -5.62
CA ILE A 381 -0.49 29.17 -6.02
C ILE A 381 0.53 28.65 -7.02
N ARG A 382 0.96 29.48 -7.97
CA ARG A 382 1.94 29.10 -8.99
C ARG A 382 3.33 28.85 -8.39
N GLU A 383 3.71 29.58 -7.35
CA GLU A 383 4.94 29.39 -6.59
C GLU A 383 4.99 28.03 -5.86
N GLN A 384 3.83 27.35 -5.67
CA GLN A 384 3.76 26.02 -5.04
C GLN A 384 4.13 24.88 -5.99
N ARG A 385 4.37 25.15 -7.26
CA ARG A 385 4.69 24.11 -8.26
C ARG A 385 5.75 23.10 -7.78
N PRO A 386 6.93 23.53 -7.28
CA PRO A 386 7.96 22.56 -6.87
C PRO A 386 7.47 21.63 -5.74
N SER A 387 6.74 22.17 -4.79
CA SER A 387 6.22 21.45 -3.65
C SER A 387 5.15 20.41 -4.04
N VAL A 388 4.19 20.80 -4.88
CA VAL A 388 3.12 19.91 -5.35
C VAL A 388 3.69 18.80 -6.24
N GLU A 389 4.58 19.14 -7.16
CA GLU A 389 5.22 18.18 -8.05
C GLU A 389 6.11 17.20 -7.30
N GLU A 390 6.82 17.63 -6.26
CA GLU A 390 7.63 16.76 -5.39
C GLU A 390 6.75 15.89 -4.50
N SER A 391 5.64 16.42 -3.96
CA SER A 391 4.69 15.64 -3.17
C SER A 391 4.03 14.52 -3.98
N LEU A 392 3.66 14.80 -5.24
CA LEU A 392 3.16 13.76 -6.14
C LEU A 392 4.20 12.67 -6.38
N GLU A 393 5.43 13.04 -6.70
CA GLU A 393 6.52 12.10 -6.96
C GLU A 393 6.84 11.25 -5.73
N TRP A 394 6.89 11.87 -4.54
CA TRP A 394 7.04 11.18 -3.28
C TRP A 394 5.92 10.16 -3.05
N ALA A 395 4.65 10.58 -3.20
CA ALA A 395 3.49 9.72 -3.03
C ALA A 395 3.53 8.52 -3.98
N VAL A 396 3.88 8.73 -5.26
CA VAL A 396 4.01 7.63 -6.23
C VAL A 396 5.09 6.63 -5.82
N ALA A 397 6.28 7.10 -5.45
CA ALA A 397 7.38 6.22 -5.04
C ALA A 397 7.01 5.43 -3.78
N HIS A 398 6.39 6.09 -2.81
CA HIS A 398 5.91 5.48 -1.56
C HIS A 398 4.85 4.41 -1.81
N LEU A 399 3.83 4.69 -2.62
CA LEU A 399 2.77 3.74 -2.97
C LEU A 399 3.29 2.52 -3.75
N VAL A 400 4.27 2.71 -4.64
CA VAL A 400 4.92 1.58 -5.30
C VAL A 400 5.66 0.69 -4.30
N ALA A 401 6.25 1.27 -3.23
CA ALA A 401 6.90 0.50 -2.19
C ALA A 401 5.91 -0.33 -1.35
N HIS A 402 4.68 0.15 -1.14
CA HIS A 402 3.62 -0.61 -0.48
C HIS A 402 3.28 -1.90 -1.21
N GLN A 403 3.62 -2.05 -2.49
CA GLN A 403 3.43 -3.32 -3.19
C GLN A 403 4.35 -4.43 -2.67
N TRP A 404 5.50 -4.09 -2.05
CA TRP A 404 6.34 -5.02 -1.26
C TRP A 404 5.86 -5.10 0.19
N TRP A 405 5.65 -3.92 0.82
CA TRP A 405 5.37 -3.74 2.25
C TRP A 405 3.89 -3.40 2.44
N GLY A 406 3.09 -4.34 2.91
CA GLY A 406 1.63 -4.26 3.01
C GLY A 406 0.92 -5.19 2.01
N ALA A 407 1.24 -5.13 0.71
CA ALA A 407 0.58 -5.98 -0.29
C ALA A 407 1.22 -7.39 -0.41
N ALA A 408 2.47 -7.50 -0.84
CA ALA A 408 3.12 -8.82 -1.00
C ALA A 408 3.47 -9.45 0.36
N VAL A 409 4.13 -8.70 1.25
CA VAL A 409 4.27 -9.03 2.66
C VAL A 409 3.26 -8.23 3.44
N GLY A 410 2.25 -8.88 4.01
CA GLY A 410 1.20 -8.21 4.76
C GLY A 410 1.57 -7.96 6.22
N ASN A 411 0.82 -7.10 6.85
CA ASN A 411 0.82 -6.83 8.28
C ASN A 411 -0.60 -6.52 8.74
N ASP A 412 -0.80 -6.40 10.04
CA ASP A 412 -2.02 -5.81 10.60
C ASP A 412 -1.86 -4.28 10.67
N PRO A 413 -2.38 -3.50 9.69
CA PRO A 413 -2.13 -2.07 9.60
C PRO A 413 -2.76 -1.27 10.75
N ALA A 414 -3.77 -1.84 11.40
CA ALA A 414 -4.38 -1.22 12.57
C ALA A 414 -3.55 -1.43 13.85
N ARG A 415 -2.82 -2.54 13.97
CA ARG A 415 -2.05 -2.90 15.17
C ARG A 415 -0.57 -2.63 15.06
N GLU A 416 0.03 -2.89 13.89
CA GLU A 416 1.46 -2.72 13.62
C GLU A 416 1.71 -1.87 12.35
N PRO A 417 1.19 -0.63 12.31
CA PRO A 417 1.25 0.23 11.11
C PRO A 417 2.68 0.61 10.71
N LEU A 418 3.65 0.43 11.59
CA LEU A 418 5.04 0.79 11.31
C LEU A 418 5.67 -0.13 10.25
N LEU A 419 5.19 -1.39 10.14
CA LEU A 419 5.79 -2.38 9.24
C LEU A 419 5.70 -1.98 7.76
N ASP A 420 4.56 -1.50 7.31
CA ASP A 420 4.35 -1.07 5.94
C ASP A 420 4.72 0.39 5.73
N GLU A 421 4.25 1.28 6.58
CA GLU A 421 4.42 2.71 6.45
C GLU A 421 5.87 3.18 6.54
N ALA A 422 6.61 2.72 7.57
CA ALA A 422 7.99 3.13 7.75
C ALA A 422 8.92 2.55 6.66
N LEU A 423 8.69 1.28 6.27
CA LEU A 423 9.43 0.66 5.17
C LEU A 423 9.14 1.36 3.85
N SER A 424 7.88 1.71 3.57
CA SER A 424 7.50 2.40 2.34
C SER A 424 8.05 3.83 2.27
N CYS A 425 8.02 4.58 3.38
CA CYS A 425 8.65 5.89 3.47
C CYS A 425 10.17 5.84 3.26
N TRP A 426 10.85 4.88 3.90
CA TRP A 426 12.29 4.71 3.71
C TRP A 426 12.62 4.25 2.28
N SER A 427 11.81 3.39 1.68
CA SER A 427 11.95 2.97 0.29
C SER A 427 11.83 4.14 -0.68
N ALA A 428 10.91 5.08 -0.43
CA ALA A 428 10.82 6.31 -1.23
C ALA A 428 12.12 7.14 -1.17
N LEU A 429 12.79 7.22 -0.02
CA LEU A 429 14.12 7.86 0.07
C LEU A 429 15.16 7.13 -0.79
N LEU A 430 15.14 5.80 -0.81
CA LEU A 430 16.02 5.00 -1.66
C LEU A 430 15.76 5.25 -3.15
N TYR A 431 14.49 5.43 -3.56
CA TYR A 431 14.14 5.84 -4.92
C TYR A 431 14.82 7.15 -5.30
N TYR A 432 14.72 8.19 -4.46
CA TYR A 432 15.36 9.48 -4.73
C TYR A 432 16.88 9.36 -4.81
N ARG A 433 17.48 8.58 -3.93
CA ARG A 433 18.92 8.33 -3.94
C ARG A 433 19.40 7.66 -5.23
N GLN A 434 18.70 6.63 -5.67
CA GLN A 434 19.05 5.89 -6.87
C GLN A 434 18.77 6.67 -8.16
N THR A 435 17.75 7.53 -8.15
CA THR A 435 17.32 8.27 -9.34
C THR A 435 18.05 9.60 -9.49
N TYR A 436 18.28 10.32 -8.40
CA TYR A 436 18.78 11.70 -8.40
C TYR A 436 20.09 11.90 -7.62
N GLY A 437 20.60 10.89 -6.94
CA GLY A 437 21.82 10.93 -6.15
C GLY A 437 21.64 11.39 -4.71
N GLU A 438 22.76 11.36 -3.97
CA GLU A 438 22.79 11.58 -2.51
C GLU A 438 22.33 12.99 -2.09
N GLU A 439 22.69 14.03 -2.84
CA GLU A 439 22.32 15.41 -2.51
C GLU A 439 20.80 15.62 -2.53
N LYS A 440 20.12 15.14 -3.60
CA LYS A 440 18.66 15.22 -3.68
C LYS A 440 17.99 14.35 -2.62
N ALA A 441 18.51 13.15 -2.38
CA ALA A 441 17.98 12.27 -1.33
C ALA A 441 18.10 12.90 0.06
N ALA A 442 19.21 13.57 0.37
CA ALA A 442 19.39 14.29 1.63
C ALA A 442 18.40 15.45 1.78
N ALA A 443 18.16 16.21 0.71
CA ALA A 443 17.17 17.29 0.71
C ALA A 443 15.76 16.76 0.94
N VAL A 444 15.38 15.65 0.28
CA VAL A 444 14.09 14.98 0.45
C VAL A 444 13.95 14.38 1.86
N LEU A 445 15.00 13.75 2.40
CA LEU A 445 15.01 13.27 3.78
C LEU A 445 14.75 14.41 4.78
N ASP A 446 15.38 15.56 4.58
CA ASP A 446 15.13 16.71 5.47
C ASP A 446 13.72 17.28 5.29
N ALA A 447 13.23 17.37 4.07
CA ALA A 447 11.94 17.96 3.77
C ALA A 447 10.76 17.03 4.10
N GLN A 448 10.76 15.78 3.58
CA GLN A 448 9.61 14.86 3.64
C GLN A 448 9.57 14.02 4.92
N VAL A 449 10.70 13.86 5.59
CA VAL A 449 10.78 13.00 6.78
C VAL A 449 11.08 13.83 8.03
N ARG A 450 12.27 14.43 8.14
CA ARG A 450 12.61 15.24 9.32
C ARG A 450 11.74 16.47 9.48
N GLY A 451 11.38 17.11 8.36
CA GLY A 451 10.54 18.29 8.34
C GLY A 451 9.15 18.02 8.89
N VAL A 452 8.56 16.86 8.55
CA VAL A 452 7.24 16.44 9.07
C VAL A 452 7.29 16.26 10.58
N TYR A 453 8.28 15.56 11.11
CA TYR A 453 8.46 15.39 12.56
C TYR A 453 8.71 16.73 13.25
N ARG A 454 9.63 17.56 12.76
CA ARG A 454 9.97 18.88 13.31
C ARG A 454 8.73 19.79 13.33
N LEU A 455 7.96 19.82 12.25
CA LEU A 455 6.74 20.61 12.17
C LEU A 455 5.70 20.14 13.21
N TYR A 456 5.47 18.84 13.30
CA TYR A 456 4.60 18.24 14.31
C TYR A 456 5.01 18.67 15.73
N ARG A 457 6.31 18.62 16.06
CA ARG A 457 6.81 19.06 17.35
C ARG A 457 6.66 20.56 17.57
N THR A 458 6.86 21.37 16.53
CA THR A 458 6.70 22.84 16.56
C THR A 458 5.27 23.25 16.88
N PHE A 459 4.29 22.51 16.34
CA PHE A 459 2.88 22.72 16.69
C PHE A 459 2.47 22.14 18.06
N GLY A 460 3.41 21.71 18.87
CA GLY A 460 3.17 21.25 20.25
C GLY A 460 2.81 19.78 20.36
N GLY A 461 2.92 19.00 19.29
CA GLY A 461 2.75 17.55 19.32
C GLY A 461 3.76 16.89 20.28
N ASP A 462 3.39 15.81 20.96
CA ASP A 462 4.27 15.08 21.86
C ASP A 462 5.07 14.00 21.14
N ASP A 463 6.36 13.84 21.48
CA ASP A 463 7.10 12.67 21.01
C ASP A 463 6.57 11.42 21.68
N MET A 464 6.38 10.38 20.88
CA MET A 464 5.74 9.13 21.28
C MET A 464 6.60 7.95 20.86
N ASP A 465 6.41 6.83 21.53
CA ASP A 465 6.83 5.52 21.06
C ASP A 465 6.08 5.20 19.74
N ALA A 466 6.81 4.64 18.77
CA ALA A 466 6.28 4.34 17.44
C ALA A 466 5.58 2.96 17.35
N ASN A 467 5.80 2.09 18.36
CA ASN A 467 5.18 0.77 18.44
C ASN A 467 3.81 0.84 19.11
N ARG A 468 2.83 1.40 18.40
CA ARG A 468 1.44 1.56 18.88
C ARG A 468 0.43 1.20 17.81
N PRO A 469 -0.72 0.68 18.21
CA PRO A 469 -1.87 0.57 17.31
C PRO A 469 -2.26 1.94 16.73
N SER A 470 -2.69 1.95 15.48
CA SER A 470 -3.02 3.18 14.76
C SER A 470 -4.15 3.99 15.45
N ARG A 471 -5.06 3.33 16.15
CA ARG A 471 -6.11 3.97 16.97
C ARG A 471 -5.58 4.83 18.12
N ASP A 472 -4.32 4.66 18.55
CA ASP A 472 -3.75 5.44 19.66
C ASP A 472 -3.22 6.80 19.18
N TYR A 473 -3.11 7.01 17.88
CA TYR A 473 -2.79 8.30 17.29
C TYR A 473 -4.07 9.15 17.17
N ARG A 474 -3.92 10.45 17.32
CA ARG A 474 -5.08 11.39 17.31
C ARG A 474 -5.57 11.65 15.88
N ASN A 475 -4.64 11.91 14.97
CA ASN A 475 -4.95 12.31 13.61
C ASN A 475 -3.82 11.90 12.66
N THR A 476 -4.04 12.10 11.38
CA THR A 476 -3.10 11.77 10.30
C THR A 476 -1.75 12.49 10.46
N PHE A 477 -1.72 13.72 11.00
CA PHE A 477 -0.47 14.46 11.18
C PHE A 477 0.44 13.82 12.26
N GLN A 478 -0.14 13.45 13.39
CA GLN A 478 0.58 12.71 14.44
C GLN A 478 1.06 11.35 13.92
N TYR A 479 0.20 10.64 13.22
CA TYR A 479 0.52 9.35 12.62
C TYR A 479 1.69 9.48 11.62
N ALA A 480 1.64 10.42 10.69
CA ALA A 480 2.71 10.66 9.73
C ALA A 480 4.06 11.02 10.40
N ALA A 481 4.00 11.84 11.47
CA ALA A 481 5.23 12.24 12.19
C ALA A 481 5.88 11.08 12.95
N ILE A 482 5.07 10.20 13.55
CA ILE A 482 5.58 9.15 14.44
C ILE A 482 5.74 7.81 13.70
N VAL A 483 4.73 7.35 12.96
CA VAL A 483 4.79 6.05 12.27
C VAL A 483 5.66 6.16 11.02
N SER A 484 5.29 7.09 10.12
CA SER A 484 5.97 7.17 8.83
C SER A 484 7.35 7.83 8.94
N ALA A 485 7.44 9.04 9.51
CA ALA A 485 8.70 9.80 9.53
C ALA A 485 9.72 9.25 10.54
N LYS A 486 9.35 9.13 11.82
CA LYS A 486 10.25 8.57 12.85
C LYS A 486 10.58 7.10 12.53
N GLY A 487 9.62 6.32 12.03
CA GLY A 487 9.84 4.95 11.58
C GLY A 487 10.83 4.85 10.42
N ALA A 488 10.74 5.70 9.40
CA ALA A 488 11.69 5.72 8.29
C ALA A 488 13.12 6.05 8.76
N LEU A 489 13.26 6.94 9.76
CA LEU A 489 14.57 7.28 10.34
C LEU A 489 15.20 6.12 11.11
N MET A 490 14.41 5.22 11.66
CA MET A 490 14.91 3.95 12.21
C MET A 490 15.68 3.16 11.15
N PHE A 491 15.13 3.05 9.93
CA PHE A 491 15.81 2.35 8.83
C PHE A 491 17.04 3.08 8.32
N VAL A 492 17.03 4.42 8.32
CA VAL A 492 18.24 5.22 8.03
C VAL A 492 19.35 4.93 9.05
N ASP A 493 19.04 4.80 10.33
CA ASP A 493 20.01 4.50 11.39
C ASP A 493 20.47 3.02 11.35
N LEU A 494 19.54 2.10 11.08
CA LEU A 494 19.86 0.68 10.87
C LEU A 494 20.75 0.48 9.65
N GLN A 495 20.51 1.19 8.55
CA GLN A 495 21.36 1.13 7.34
C GLN A 495 22.78 1.61 7.64
N LYS A 496 22.95 2.68 8.42
CA LYS A 496 24.28 3.15 8.87
C LYS A 496 24.98 2.11 9.76
N THR A 497 24.21 1.42 10.60
CA THR A 497 24.73 0.43 11.55
C THR A 497 25.15 -0.86 10.86
N LEU A 498 24.32 -1.37 9.93
CA LEU A 498 24.54 -2.65 9.25
C LEU A 498 25.38 -2.52 7.98
N GLY A 499 25.33 -1.37 7.33
CA GLY A 499 25.79 -1.19 5.95
C GLY A 499 24.76 -1.65 4.92
N GLU A 500 24.90 -1.14 3.70
CA GLU A 500 23.91 -1.37 2.63
C GLU A 500 23.73 -2.84 2.25
N ASP A 501 24.83 -3.55 2.06
CA ASP A 501 24.76 -4.95 1.64
C ASP A 501 23.96 -5.81 2.62
N LYS A 502 24.15 -5.58 3.92
CA LYS A 502 23.52 -6.34 4.99
C LYS A 502 22.06 -5.98 5.19
N ILE A 503 21.70 -4.70 5.18
CA ILE A 503 20.31 -4.31 5.34
C ILE A 503 19.47 -4.77 4.15
N PHE A 504 19.98 -4.67 2.92
CA PHE A 504 19.24 -5.17 1.75
C PHE A 504 19.19 -6.71 1.71
N ALA A 505 20.21 -7.42 2.17
CA ALA A 505 20.14 -8.87 2.34
C ALA A 505 19.07 -9.26 3.37
N ALA A 506 19.04 -8.60 4.53
CA ALA A 506 18.04 -8.82 5.55
C ALA A 506 16.61 -8.57 5.04
N LEU A 507 16.39 -7.48 4.30
CA LEU A 507 15.08 -7.17 3.76
C LEU A 507 14.65 -8.13 2.64
N ARG A 508 15.57 -8.59 1.78
CA ARG A 508 15.26 -9.64 0.81
C ARG A 508 14.88 -10.95 1.48
N ASN A 509 15.60 -11.33 2.54
CA ASN A 509 15.29 -12.55 3.32
C ASN A 509 13.95 -12.41 4.04
N TYR A 510 13.68 -11.26 4.68
CA TYR A 510 12.39 -10.94 5.29
C TYR A 510 11.25 -11.02 4.27
N TYR A 511 11.41 -10.39 3.09
CA TYR A 511 10.44 -10.41 2.00
C TYR A 511 10.14 -11.83 1.53
N GLN A 512 11.17 -12.64 1.27
CA GLN A 512 10.99 -14.01 0.78
C GLN A 512 10.38 -14.94 1.82
N ALA A 513 10.77 -14.78 3.09
CA ALA A 513 10.24 -15.61 4.18
C ALA A 513 8.77 -15.34 4.49
N ASN A 514 8.32 -14.11 4.26
CA ASN A 514 6.95 -13.69 4.59
C ASN A 514 6.11 -13.37 3.33
N LEU A 515 6.55 -13.81 2.15
CA LEU A 515 5.82 -13.56 0.91
C LEU A 515 4.42 -14.18 0.98
N TYR A 516 3.38 -13.33 0.82
CA TYR A 516 1.95 -13.62 0.96
C TYR A 516 1.45 -13.86 2.40
N GLU A 517 2.35 -13.94 3.37
CA GLU A 517 2.00 -14.11 4.78
C GLU A 517 1.76 -12.76 5.48
N ILE A 518 1.21 -12.80 6.68
CA ILE A 518 1.05 -11.65 7.56
C ILE A 518 2.24 -11.64 8.51
N ALA A 519 3.16 -10.71 8.31
CA ALA A 519 4.36 -10.56 9.13
C ALA A 519 4.11 -9.66 10.34
N GLN A 520 4.96 -9.83 11.35
CA GLN A 520 5.01 -9.03 12.57
C GLN A 520 6.32 -8.25 12.67
N LEU A 521 6.38 -7.24 13.53
CA LEU A 521 7.60 -6.47 13.80
C LEU A 521 8.77 -7.36 14.27
N GLU A 522 8.45 -8.46 14.95
CA GLU A 522 9.45 -9.42 15.41
C GLU A 522 10.12 -10.17 14.25
N ASP A 523 9.39 -10.51 13.19
CA ASP A 523 9.94 -11.18 12.00
C ASP A 523 10.98 -10.29 11.31
N LEU A 524 10.66 -9.00 11.17
CA LEU A 524 11.60 -8.01 10.65
C LEU A 524 12.84 -7.86 11.55
N ARG A 525 12.65 -7.81 12.87
CA ARG A 525 13.75 -7.73 13.83
C ARG A 525 14.67 -8.94 13.75
N ILE A 526 14.10 -10.15 13.64
CA ILE A 526 14.84 -11.40 13.48
C ILE A 526 15.67 -11.38 12.20
N ALA A 527 15.08 -10.97 11.06
CA ALA A 527 15.78 -10.89 9.78
C ALA A 527 16.96 -9.92 9.82
N LEU A 528 16.79 -8.73 10.43
CA LEU A 528 17.86 -7.74 10.60
C LEU A 528 19.00 -8.26 11.48
N ILE A 529 18.69 -8.94 12.59
CA ILE A 529 19.68 -9.50 13.51
C ILE A 529 20.41 -10.69 12.87
N ALA A 530 19.72 -11.52 12.10
CA ALA A 530 20.31 -12.69 11.43
C ALA A 530 21.45 -12.29 10.47
N GLU A 531 21.27 -11.24 9.70
CA GLU A 531 22.27 -10.72 8.75
C GLU A 531 23.36 -9.89 9.40
N ALA A 532 23.16 -9.45 10.65
CA ALA A 532 24.17 -8.67 11.36
C ALA A 532 25.39 -9.53 11.74
N PRO A 533 26.63 -9.00 11.60
CA PRO A 533 27.81 -9.60 12.20
C PRO A 533 27.58 -9.87 13.69
N VAL A 534 28.13 -10.96 14.20
CA VAL A 534 27.90 -11.42 15.60
C VAL A 534 28.14 -10.31 16.62
N GLU A 535 29.19 -9.53 16.42
CA GLU A 535 29.57 -8.39 17.28
C GLU A 535 28.56 -7.22 17.21
N GLN A 536 27.82 -7.09 16.12
CA GLN A 536 26.83 -6.01 15.90
C GLN A 536 25.40 -6.41 16.28
N ARG A 537 25.08 -7.69 16.40
CA ARG A 537 23.71 -8.20 16.65
C ARG A 537 23.03 -7.50 17.82
N ARG A 538 23.76 -7.35 18.93
CA ARG A 538 23.23 -6.66 20.11
C ARG A 538 22.97 -5.17 19.85
N MET A 539 23.80 -4.52 19.05
CA MET A 539 23.64 -3.10 18.69
C MET A 539 22.43 -2.92 17.80
N VAL A 540 22.28 -3.75 16.75
CA VAL A 540 21.12 -3.74 15.85
C VAL A 540 19.82 -3.91 16.63
N GLY A 541 19.73 -4.93 17.50
CA GLY A 541 18.55 -5.15 18.33
C GLY A 541 18.24 -3.97 19.26
N ARG A 542 19.26 -3.32 19.84
CA ARG A 542 19.07 -2.12 20.68
C ARG A 542 18.62 -0.91 19.85
N THR A 543 19.20 -0.68 18.69
CA THR A 543 18.80 0.40 17.77
C THR A 543 17.34 0.23 17.39
N PHE A 544 16.94 -0.96 16.96
CA PHE A 544 15.55 -1.27 16.62
C PHE A 544 14.59 -0.97 17.78
N THR A 545 14.86 -1.54 18.98
CA THR A 545 14.01 -1.31 20.16
C THR A 545 13.98 0.15 20.58
N ARG A 546 15.12 0.86 20.53
CA ARG A 546 15.23 2.28 20.91
C ARG A 546 14.31 3.16 20.08
N TRP A 547 14.27 2.96 18.76
CA TRP A 547 13.42 3.74 17.87
C TRP A 547 11.94 3.45 18.08
N LEU A 548 11.59 2.19 18.38
CA LEU A 548 10.20 1.78 18.64
C LEU A 548 9.66 2.33 19.96
N THR A 549 10.46 2.32 21.02
CA THR A 549 9.99 2.61 22.39
C THR A 549 10.51 3.92 22.96
N GLY A 550 11.50 4.54 22.32
CA GLY A 550 12.13 5.77 22.79
C GLY A 550 11.33 7.02 22.43
N LYS A 551 11.36 8.01 23.33
CA LYS A 551 10.78 9.34 23.15
C LYS A 551 11.90 10.39 23.08
N ARG A 552 12.83 10.20 22.17
CA ARG A 552 14.05 11.01 22.00
C ARG A 552 14.14 11.67 20.62
N GLY A 553 13.00 11.84 19.96
CA GLY A 553 13.00 12.38 18.61
C GLY A 553 13.51 13.82 18.51
N ASP A 554 13.36 14.63 19.56
CA ASP A 554 13.92 15.99 19.58
C ASP A 554 15.46 15.98 19.56
N GLU A 555 16.08 14.95 20.13
CA GLU A 555 17.55 14.76 20.14
C GLU A 555 18.02 14.03 18.86
N ASP A 556 17.28 13.01 18.44
CA ASP A 556 17.69 12.09 17.38
C ASP A 556 17.30 12.57 15.98
N ILE A 557 16.25 13.41 15.87
CA ILE A 557 15.70 13.90 14.59
C ILE A 557 15.92 15.40 14.47
N ALA A 558 15.11 16.18 15.19
CA ALA A 558 15.20 17.63 15.25
C ALA A 558 14.35 18.17 16.42
N PRO A 559 14.83 19.18 17.16
CA PRO A 559 14.01 19.88 18.14
C PRO A 559 12.91 20.71 17.45
N PRO A 560 11.88 21.12 18.20
CA PRO A 560 10.87 22.08 17.70
C PRO A 560 11.54 23.35 17.19
N ASP A 561 11.01 23.91 16.10
CA ASP A 561 11.48 25.17 15.53
C ASP A 561 10.88 26.35 16.31
N SER A 562 11.69 26.94 17.20
CA SER A 562 11.26 28.05 18.07
C SER A 562 11.03 29.36 17.29
N GLU A 563 11.74 29.59 16.18
CA GLU A 563 11.57 30.77 15.35
C GLU A 563 10.27 30.69 14.56
N LEU A 564 10.00 29.53 13.98
CA LEU A 564 8.72 29.25 13.32
C LEU A 564 7.55 29.36 14.31
N ALA A 565 7.67 28.77 15.50
CA ALA A 565 6.65 28.84 16.55
C ALA A 565 6.35 30.31 16.93
N ALA A 566 7.38 31.13 17.11
CA ALA A 566 7.24 32.55 17.42
C ALA A 566 6.58 33.33 16.26
N THR A 567 6.97 33.04 15.03
CA THR A 567 6.38 33.65 13.81
C THR A 567 4.90 33.35 13.67
N LEU A 568 4.50 32.12 14.04
CA LEU A 568 3.12 31.66 14.00
C LEU A 568 2.29 32.07 15.24
N GLY A 569 2.93 32.67 16.26
CA GLY A 569 2.28 33.03 17.52
C GLY A 569 1.87 31.82 18.37
N LEU A 570 2.55 30.67 18.19
CA LEU A 570 2.29 29.45 18.95
C LEU A 570 2.88 29.59 20.37
N PRO A 571 2.21 29.04 21.41
CA PRO A 571 2.72 29.10 22.77
C PRO A 571 4.01 28.30 22.90
N SER A 572 5.09 28.95 23.34
CA SER A 572 6.30 28.26 23.73
C SER A 572 6.06 27.44 25.02
N LYS A 573 6.43 26.17 25.04
CA LYS A 573 6.35 25.30 26.26
C LYS A 573 7.14 25.86 27.46
N GLN A 574 7.91 26.94 27.29
CA GLN A 574 8.72 27.54 28.34
C GLN A 574 8.07 28.69 29.12
N THR A 575 6.85 29.09 28.73
CA THR A 575 6.15 30.19 29.47
C THR A 575 4.65 29.87 29.58
N PRO A 576 4.08 29.77 30.78
CA PRO A 576 2.62 29.61 30.93
C PRO A 576 1.95 30.94 30.57
N GLN A 577 1.34 31.02 29.40
CA GLN A 577 0.53 32.17 29.01
C GLN A 577 -0.95 31.93 29.32
N LYS A 578 -1.54 32.92 30.00
CA LYS A 578 -2.97 33.00 30.27
C LYS A 578 -3.76 33.07 28.96
N SER A 579 -4.79 32.24 28.87
CA SER A 579 -5.76 32.20 27.78
C SER A 579 -6.40 33.56 27.53
N GLY A 580 -6.10 34.16 26.39
CA GLY A 580 -6.81 35.32 25.83
C GLY A 580 -7.19 35.02 24.40
N GLY A 581 -8.53 35.09 24.15
CA GLY A 581 -9.26 34.58 23.02
C GLY A 581 -8.77 34.95 21.63
N ASP A 582 -8.81 34.01 20.85
CA ASP A 582 -9.29 33.78 19.50
C ASP A 582 -9.63 35.00 18.62
N LYS A 583 -8.63 35.69 18.08
CA LYS A 583 -8.82 36.65 16.96
C LYS A 583 -7.69 36.63 15.90
N ASN A 584 -6.68 35.77 16.03
CA ASN A 584 -5.50 35.80 15.16
C ASN A 584 -5.31 34.57 14.27
N ALA A 585 -6.21 33.59 14.24
CA ALA A 585 -6.06 32.39 13.41
C ALA A 585 -5.97 32.71 11.91
N PHE A 586 -6.76 33.69 11.43
CA PHE A 586 -6.71 34.12 10.02
C PHE A 586 -5.44 34.93 9.67
N GLY A 587 -4.93 35.72 10.61
CA GLY A 587 -3.68 36.47 10.45
C GLY A 587 -2.45 35.56 10.52
N ALA A 588 -2.52 34.48 11.32
CA ALA A 588 -1.53 33.40 11.34
C ALA A 588 -1.56 32.61 10.03
N LEU A 589 -2.73 32.24 9.52
CA LEU A 589 -2.90 31.55 8.23
C LEU A 589 -2.30 32.35 7.05
N ALA A 590 -2.46 33.66 7.01
CA ALA A 590 -1.88 34.52 5.96
C ALA A 590 -0.34 34.60 6.05
N LYS A 591 0.24 34.56 7.27
CA LYS A 591 1.71 34.49 7.49
C LYS A 591 2.26 33.07 7.28
N VAL A 592 1.47 32.06 7.60
CA VAL A 592 1.71 30.64 7.33
C VAL A 592 1.71 30.37 5.82
N GLY A 593 0.98 31.17 5.02
CA GLY A 593 0.81 30.93 3.59
C GLY A 593 2.09 30.90 2.75
N LYS A 594 3.16 31.52 3.19
CA LYS A 594 4.43 31.53 2.44
C LYS A 594 5.40 30.43 2.87
N PHE A 595 5.39 30.04 4.12
CA PHE A 595 6.34 29.05 4.68
C PHE A 595 5.71 27.67 4.88
N SER A 596 4.46 27.60 5.30
CA SER A 596 3.82 26.33 5.67
C SER A 596 3.24 25.58 4.48
N TRP A 597 2.96 26.23 3.35
CA TRP A 597 2.48 25.52 2.16
C TRP A 597 3.49 24.46 1.70
N GLU A 598 4.78 24.80 1.64
CA GLU A 598 5.84 23.87 1.31
C GLU A 598 5.99 22.71 2.31
N GLN A 599 5.65 22.95 3.59
CA GLN A 599 5.75 21.93 4.64
C GLN A 599 4.43 21.16 4.82
N VAL A 600 3.28 21.83 4.63
CA VAL A 600 1.95 21.28 4.89
C VAL A 600 1.45 20.41 3.73
N THR A 601 1.77 20.74 2.48
CA THR A 601 1.49 19.87 1.32
C THR A 601 2.31 18.58 1.31
N ARG A 602 3.33 18.49 2.17
CA ARG A 602 4.19 17.32 2.35
C ARG A 602 3.68 16.34 3.40
N ILE A 603 2.67 16.71 4.17
CA ILE A 603 2.00 15.82 5.12
C ILE A 603 0.94 15.04 4.33
N ARG A 604 0.97 13.74 4.42
CA ARG A 604 0.07 12.79 3.77
C ARG A 604 -1.41 13.08 4.00
#